data_1bb4e0f5ce74622c0c24bbd52d314016
#
_entry.id   1bb4e0f5ce74622c0c24bbd52d314016
#
_cell.length_a   1.000
_cell.length_b   1.000
_cell.length_c   1.000
_cell.angle_alpha   90.00
_cell.angle_beta   90.00
_cell.angle_gamma   90.00
#
_symmetry.space_group_name_H-M   'P 1'
#
loop_
_entity.id
_entity.type
_entity.pdbx_description
1 polymer ?
#
loop_
_entity_poly.entity_id
_entity_poly.type
_entity_poly.pdbx_seq_one_letter_code
_entity_poly.pdbx_strand_id
1 'polypeptide(L)'
;MKLSGLLVSLALVVQGATAHYFFDVVIYNGQTSSSFQYIRDFTRVTRYNPTKLSSNPSVDIRDNAFIDVGTDARCNQGAFNNAGRTQVLSVTAGSELRVKLGVGATMEHPGPSYVYMSRAPGDNVKAYDGSGDWFKIFQEGVCKQGADFSRDAWCTWGRNWVAATIPKNTPNGEYLVRFEHVGIHRSHVNQPEHYMSCVQVKVTGGGTGAPGPMTRFPGTYKSSDSYANFSVYNGYKTVPWSGPAVWSGSGTGGSSPTTSTPPPTSTGNPGTCAALFGQCGGSGWAGTNCCAQGTCKVSNEWYSQCL
;
A
#
# COMPACT_ATOMS: atom_id res chain seq x y z
N MET A 1 -60.71 15.49 31.15
CA MET A 1 -59.89 14.69 30.24
C MET A 1 -58.47 15.28 30.22
N LYS A 2 -57.50 14.56 30.82
CA LYS A 2 -56.08 15.00 30.84
C LYS A 2 -55.38 14.23 29.73
N LEU A 3 -54.88 14.91 28.70
CA LEU A 3 -53.99 14.35 27.69
C LEU A 3 -52.58 14.33 28.24
N SER A 4 -52.07 13.13 28.50
CA SER A 4 -50.66 12.92 28.81
C SER A 4 -49.89 12.79 27.49
N GLY A 5 -49.09 13.81 27.14
CA GLY A 5 -48.22 13.77 26.01
C GLY A 5 -47.01 12.87 26.28
N LEU A 6 -46.87 11.83 25.46
CA LEU A 6 -45.71 10.93 25.49
C LEU A 6 -44.56 11.59 24.68
N LEU A 7 -43.53 12.10 25.37
CA LEU A 7 -42.32 12.59 24.74
C LEU A 7 -41.46 11.38 24.36
N VAL A 8 -41.44 11.02 23.09
CA VAL A 8 -40.49 10.04 22.53
C VAL A 8 -39.15 10.74 22.31
N SER A 9 -38.21 10.50 23.20
CA SER A 9 -36.83 10.95 23.05
C SER A 9 -36.14 10.10 21.96
N LEU A 10 -35.94 10.68 20.78
CA LEU A 10 -35.15 10.07 19.71
C LEU A 10 -33.67 10.17 20.10
N ALA A 11 -33.09 9.12 20.63
CA ALA A 11 -31.67 9.02 20.88
C ALA A 11 -30.96 8.91 19.51
N LEU A 12 -30.37 10.01 19.05
CA LEU A 12 -29.41 9.97 17.95
C LEU A 12 -28.19 9.15 18.41
N VAL A 13 -28.10 7.92 17.94
CA VAL A 13 -26.86 7.15 18.01
C VAL A 13 -25.90 7.81 17.03
N VAL A 14 -25.06 8.71 17.53
CA VAL A 14 -23.88 9.18 16.78
C VAL A 14 -22.96 7.97 16.64
N GLN A 15 -23.01 7.28 15.51
CA GLN A 15 -21.97 6.33 15.16
C GLN A 15 -20.68 7.14 14.98
N GLY A 16 -19.83 7.09 15.98
CA GLY A 16 -18.49 7.62 15.88
C GLY A 16 -17.82 6.95 14.68
N ALA A 17 -17.54 7.71 13.62
CA ALA A 17 -16.73 7.22 12.51
C ALA A 17 -15.36 6.83 13.10
N THR A 18 -15.11 5.51 13.24
CA THR A 18 -13.80 5.02 13.60
C THR A 18 -12.94 5.14 12.36
N ALA A 19 -12.07 6.16 12.32
CA ALA A 19 -11.14 6.39 11.22
C ALA A 19 -10.13 5.24 11.04
N HIS A 20 -10.06 4.31 11.97
CA HIS A 20 -9.17 3.15 11.99
C HIS A 20 -9.93 1.86 11.64
N TYR A 21 -9.26 0.94 10.93
CA TYR A 21 -9.89 -0.26 10.38
C TYR A 21 -8.89 -1.41 10.20
N PHE A 22 -9.40 -2.58 9.81
CA PHE A 22 -8.63 -3.74 9.41
C PHE A 22 -9.40 -4.56 8.35
N PHE A 23 -8.67 -5.35 7.57
CA PHE A 23 -9.26 -6.28 6.61
C PHE A 23 -9.40 -7.65 7.26
N ASP A 24 -10.59 -8.23 7.18
CA ASP A 24 -10.90 -9.54 7.78
C ASP A 24 -11.71 -10.47 6.87
N VAL A 25 -12.31 -9.95 5.80
CA VAL A 25 -13.18 -10.70 4.88
C VAL A 25 -12.56 -10.75 3.49
N VAL A 26 -12.63 -11.92 2.86
CA VAL A 26 -12.24 -12.14 1.46
C VAL A 26 -13.48 -12.24 0.60
N ILE A 27 -13.43 -11.62 -0.59
CA ILE A 27 -14.42 -11.81 -1.66
C ILE A 27 -13.69 -12.39 -2.88
N TYR A 28 -14.15 -13.54 -3.33
CA TYR A 28 -13.59 -14.23 -4.49
C TYR A 28 -14.70 -14.93 -5.28
N ASN A 29 -14.72 -14.74 -6.61
CA ASN A 29 -15.77 -15.27 -7.51
C ASN A 29 -17.19 -14.99 -6.99
N GLY A 30 -17.45 -13.78 -6.49
CA GLY A 30 -18.74 -13.37 -5.94
C GLY A 30 -19.09 -13.96 -4.57
N GLN A 31 -18.26 -14.84 -4.01
CA GLN A 31 -18.47 -15.43 -2.69
C GLN A 31 -17.75 -14.61 -1.62
N THR A 32 -18.43 -14.38 -0.51
CA THR A 32 -17.90 -13.65 0.66
C THR A 32 -17.56 -14.66 1.76
N SER A 33 -16.33 -14.61 2.25
CA SER A 33 -15.88 -15.47 3.35
C SER A 33 -16.43 -15.04 4.71
N SER A 34 -16.34 -15.92 5.69
CA SER A 34 -16.41 -15.51 7.09
C SER A 34 -15.18 -14.67 7.47
N SER A 35 -15.31 -13.86 8.54
CA SER A 35 -14.21 -13.08 9.11
C SER A 35 -13.03 -14.00 9.46
N PHE A 36 -11.82 -13.60 9.04
CA PHE A 36 -10.56 -14.33 9.23
C PHE A 36 -10.54 -15.79 8.73
N GLN A 37 -11.43 -16.18 7.85
CA GLN A 37 -11.42 -17.54 7.30
C GLN A 37 -10.14 -17.80 6.48
N TYR A 38 -9.77 -16.89 5.59
CA TYR A 38 -8.60 -16.97 4.72
C TYR A 38 -7.55 -15.89 5.01
N ILE A 39 -7.88 -14.92 5.85
CA ILE A 39 -6.99 -13.88 6.32
C ILE A 39 -6.41 -14.32 7.67
N ARG A 40 -5.11 -14.18 7.86
CA ARG A 40 -4.47 -14.42 9.15
C ARG A 40 -4.99 -13.41 10.17
N ASP A 41 -5.59 -13.90 11.22
CA ASP A 41 -5.97 -13.08 12.36
C ASP A 41 -4.72 -12.57 13.10
N PHE A 42 -4.79 -11.42 13.73
CA PHE A 42 -3.68 -10.76 14.41
C PHE A 42 -4.01 -10.52 15.89
N THR A 43 -2.97 -10.26 16.68
CA THR A 43 -3.08 -10.23 18.14
C THR A 43 -2.97 -8.82 18.74
N ARG A 44 -3.20 -7.76 17.94
CA ARG A 44 -3.14 -6.38 18.44
C ARG A 44 -4.17 -6.16 19.55
N VAL A 45 -3.73 -5.46 20.61
CA VAL A 45 -4.61 -5.12 21.74
C VAL A 45 -5.78 -4.26 21.26
N THR A 46 -5.49 -3.24 20.45
CA THR A 46 -6.52 -2.43 19.78
C THR A 46 -6.55 -2.77 18.30
N ARG A 47 -7.52 -3.57 17.90
CA ARG A 47 -7.59 -4.21 16.57
C ARG A 47 -7.59 -3.22 15.40
N TYR A 48 -8.16 -2.04 15.59
CA TYR A 48 -8.27 -1.02 14.54
C TYR A 48 -7.00 -0.19 14.35
N ASN A 49 -6.09 -0.21 15.32
CA ASN A 49 -4.91 0.63 15.25
C ASN A 49 -4.00 0.23 14.09
N PRO A 50 -3.47 1.21 13.33
CA PRO A 50 -2.48 0.95 12.28
C PRO A 50 -1.14 0.52 12.89
N THR A 51 -0.29 -0.08 12.05
CA THR A 51 1.12 -0.22 12.33
C THR A 51 1.82 1.06 11.91
N LYS A 52 2.57 1.69 12.80
CA LYS A 52 3.35 2.89 12.49
C LYS A 52 4.64 2.55 11.75
N LEU A 53 5.20 3.52 11.01
CA LEU A 53 6.44 3.29 10.28
C LEU A 53 7.63 3.07 11.21
N SER A 54 7.81 3.93 12.20
CA SER A 54 8.99 3.92 13.07
C SER A 54 8.66 4.28 14.52
N SER A 55 9.61 4.03 15.45
CA SER A 55 9.51 4.30 16.86
C SER A 55 9.63 5.78 17.21
N ASN A 56 8.73 6.63 16.74
CA ASN A 56 8.70 8.04 17.16
C ASN A 56 7.99 8.16 18.53
N PRO A 57 8.62 8.74 19.57
CA PRO A 57 8.03 8.86 20.91
C PRO A 57 6.78 9.77 20.97
N SER A 58 6.53 10.59 19.98
CA SER A 58 5.35 11.46 19.90
C SER A 58 4.09 10.78 19.39
N VAL A 59 4.03 9.45 19.38
CA VAL A 59 2.93 8.69 18.79
C VAL A 59 1.76 8.56 19.75
N ASP A 60 0.55 8.78 19.23
CA ASP A 60 -0.71 8.56 19.94
C ASP A 60 -1.03 7.08 20.12
N ILE A 61 -0.49 6.23 19.24
CA ILE A 61 -0.73 4.79 19.20
C ILE A 61 0.45 4.08 19.86
N ARG A 62 0.19 3.48 20.99
CA ARG A 62 1.22 2.85 21.84
C ARG A 62 1.51 1.38 21.51
N ASP A 63 1.08 0.91 20.36
CA ASP A 63 1.45 -0.41 19.85
C ASP A 63 2.88 -0.41 19.32
N ASN A 64 3.72 -1.29 19.82
CA ASN A 64 5.14 -1.36 19.47
C ASN A 64 5.44 -2.12 18.16
N ALA A 65 4.47 -2.21 17.26
CA ALA A 65 4.67 -2.80 15.94
C ALA A 65 5.12 -1.72 14.95
N PHE A 66 6.36 -1.82 14.46
CA PHE A 66 6.95 -0.86 13.53
C PHE A 66 7.25 -1.51 12.19
N ILE A 67 6.98 -0.76 11.10
CA ILE A 67 7.12 -1.24 9.73
C ILE A 67 8.58 -1.28 9.28
N ASP A 68 9.39 -0.35 9.74
CA ASP A 68 10.79 -0.20 9.30
C ASP A 68 11.71 -1.32 9.81
N VAL A 69 11.45 -1.88 11.00
CA VAL A 69 12.31 -2.88 11.64
C VAL A 69 11.57 -4.13 12.11
N GLY A 70 10.24 -4.08 12.24
CA GLY A 70 9.45 -5.15 12.84
C GLY A 70 9.00 -6.21 11.84
N THR A 71 8.99 -7.47 12.23
CA THR A 71 8.45 -8.58 11.43
C THR A 71 6.94 -8.51 11.25
N ASP A 72 6.25 -7.75 12.11
CA ASP A 72 4.81 -7.47 11.98
C ASP A 72 4.46 -6.71 10.70
N ALA A 73 5.43 -6.02 10.09
CA ALA A 73 5.33 -5.42 8.76
C ALA A 73 4.90 -6.41 7.67
N ARG A 74 5.10 -7.71 7.86
CA ARG A 74 4.72 -8.74 6.89
C ARG A 74 3.20 -8.87 6.77
N CYS A 75 2.52 -9.18 7.87
CA CYS A 75 1.10 -9.54 7.87
C CYS A 75 0.31 -8.98 9.06
N ASN A 76 0.80 -7.98 9.77
CA ASN A 76 0.29 -7.45 11.03
C ASN A 76 0.79 -8.24 12.27
N GLN A 77 0.65 -7.65 13.44
CA GLN A 77 1.18 -8.14 14.72
C GLN A 77 0.65 -9.53 15.07
N GLY A 78 1.56 -10.48 15.28
CA GLY A 78 1.23 -11.83 15.68
C GLY A 78 0.45 -12.65 14.66
N ALA A 79 0.30 -12.19 13.42
CA ALA A 79 -0.49 -12.87 12.39
C ALA A 79 0.05 -14.27 12.05
N PHE A 80 1.35 -14.49 12.16
CA PHE A 80 1.94 -15.81 11.94
C PHE A 80 1.47 -16.86 12.97
N ASN A 81 1.17 -16.46 14.19
CA ASN A 81 0.67 -17.38 15.23
C ASN A 81 -0.68 -18.02 14.82
N ASN A 82 -1.40 -17.39 13.90
CA ASN A 82 -2.68 -17.85 13.41
C ASN A 82 -2.61 -18.57 12.06
N ALA A 83 -1.43 -18.69 11.46
CA ALA A 83 -1.25 -19.26 10.12
C ALA A 83 -1.75 -20.71 10.03
N GLY A 84 -1.51 -21.55 11.04
CA GLY A 84 -1.94 -22.95 11.07
C GLY A 84 -3.45 -23.14 11.03
N ARG A 85 -4.21 -22.27 11.71
CA ARG A 85 -5.68 -22.32 11.78
C ARG A 85 -6.38 -21.59 10.62
N THR A 86 -5.69 -20.70 9.92
CA THR A 86 -6.22 -19.98 8.76
C THR A 86 -6.32 -20.93 7.57
N GLN A 87 -7.46 -20.91 6.88
CA GLN A 87 -7.67 -21.73 5.68
C GLN A 87 -6.89 -21.16 4.49
N VAL A 88 -6.65 -22.02 3.48
CA VAL A 88 -5.99 -21.65 2.22
C VAL A 88 -7.05 -21.58 1.13
N LEU A 89 -7.21 -20.43 0.49
CA LEU A 89 -8.15 -20.22 -0.60
C LEU A 89 -7.52 -20.63 -1.93
N SER A 90 -8.15 -21.52 -2.69
CA SER A 90 -7.74 -21.79 -4.07
C SER A 90 -8.17 -20.64 -4.97
N VAL A 91 -7.22 -20.02 -5.67
CA VAL A 91 -7.44 -18.92 -6.60
C VAL A 91 -6.84 -19.24 -7.97
N THR A 92 -7.50 -18.82 -9.04
CA THR A 92 -6.99 -18.98 -10.41
C THR A 92 -6.14 -17.76 -10.79
N ALA A 93 -4.97 -17.98 -11.36
CA ALA A 93 -4.17 -16.89 -11.93
C ALA A 93 -4.98 -16.15 -13.01
N GLY A 94 -4.95 -14.82 -12.99
CA GLY A 94 -5.80 -13.96 -13.82
C GLY A 94 -7.14 -13.58 -13.21
N SER A 95 -7.52 -14.12 -12.03
CA SER A 95 -8.74 -13.74 -11.33
C SER A 95 -8.50 -12.61 -10.34
N GLU A 96 -9.57 -11.85 -10.06
CA GLU A 96 -9.56 -10.82 -9.01
C GLU A 96 -9.73 -11.46 -7.63
N LEU A 97 -8.89 -11.04 -6.70
CA LEU A 97 -9.01 -11.30 -5.27
C LEU A 97 -9.26 -9.98 -4.56
N ARG A 98 -10.27 -9.92 -3.71
CA ARG A 98 -10.65 -8.73 -2.96
C ARG A 98 -10.67 -9.01 -1.46
N VAL A 99 -10.19 -8.04 -0.68
CA VAL A 99 -10.38 -8.02 0.77
C VAL A 99 -11.30 -6.88 1.16
N LYS A 100 -12.08 -7.09 2.23
CA LYS A 100 -13.04 -6.12 2.74
C LYS A 100 -12.75 -5.83 4.19
N LEU A 101 -13.02 -4.57 4.59
CA LEU A 101 -12.96 -4.14 5.98
C LEU A 101 -14.09 -4.76 6.79
N GLY A 102 -13.76 -5.20 7.99
CA GLY A 102 -14.73 -5.63 8.97
C GLY A 102 -15.56 -4.48 9.53
N VAL A 103 -16.59 -4.85 10.29
CA VAL A 103 -17.42 -3.97 11.13
C VAL A 103 -18.02 -2.72 10.46
N GLY A 104 -18.25 -2.76 9.15
CA GLY A 104 -18.91 -1.64 8.43
C GLY A 104 -18.05 -0.39 8.24
N ALA A 105 -16.75 -0.45 8.52
CA ALA A 105 -15.84 0.67 8.32
C ALA A 105 -15.62 1.00 6.84
N THR A 106 -15.24 2.25 6.56
CA THR A 106 -14.74 2.72 5.26
C THR A 106 -13.35 3.34 5.44
N MET A 107 -12.57 3.36 4.36
CA MET A 107 -11.26 4.01 4.35
C MET A 107 -11.45 5.52 4.22
N GLU A 108 -11.16 6.26 5.28
CA GLU A 108 -11.28 7.73 5.33
C GLU A 108 -9.95 8.41 5.66
N HIS A 109 -8.84 7.71 5.39
CA HIS A 109 -7.51 8.32 5.38
C HIS A 109 -7.04 8.52 3.94
N PRO A 110 -6.46 9.69 3.62
CA PRO A 110 -5.84 9.91 2.30
C PRO A 110 -4.61 9.01 2.17
N GLY A 111 -4.49 8.34 1.03
CA GLY A 111 -3.30 7.55 0.75
C GLY A 111 -3.51 6.40 -0.22
N PRO A 112 -2.40 5.80 -0.68
CA PRO A 112 -2.40 4.72 -1.64
C PRO A 112 -2.74 3.37 -1.00
N SER A 113 -3.15 2.42 -1.86
CA SER A 113 -3.17 1.00 -1.51
C SER A 113 -2.22 0.20 -2.37
N TYR A 114 -1.74 -0.91 -1.80
CA TYR A 114 -0.78 -1.82 -2.41
C TYR A 114 -1.19 -3.27 -2.20
N VAL A 115 -0.84 -4.14 -3.16
CA VAL A 115 -0.94 -5.59 -2.96
C VAL A 115 0.37 -6.24 -3.36
N TYR A 116 0.88 -7.07 -2.45
CA TYR A 116 2.11 -7.83 -2.64
C TYR A 116 1.83 -9.33 -2.52
N MET A 117 2.65 -10.13 -3.19
CA MET A 117 2.64 -11.59 -3.05
C MET A 117 4.01 -12.10 -2.63
N SER A 118 4.02 -13.18 -1.84
CA SER A 118 5.23 -13.91 -1.46
C SER A 118 4.98 -15.41 -1.53
N ARG A 119 5.81 -16.15 -2.27
CA ARG A 119 5.68 -17.61 -2.40
C ARG A 119 6.15 -18.30 -1.14
N ALA A 120 5.34 -19.21 -0.61
CA ALA A 120 5.72 -20.02 0.52
C ALA A 120 6.74 -21.10 0.11
N PRO A 121 7.87 -21.24 0.82
CA PRO A 121 8.81 -22.33 0.57
C PRO A 121 8.13 -23.70 0.68
N GLY A 122 8.40 -24.58 -0.29
CA GLY A 122 7.83 -25.93 -0.32
C GLY A 122 6.30 -25.95 -0.46
N ASP A 123 5.69 -24.87 -0.94
CA ASP A 123 4.23 -24.72 -1.07
C ASP A 123 3.48 -25.03 0.25
N ASN A 124 4.01 -24.54 1.37
CA ASN A 124 3.41 -24.68 2.70
C ASN A 124 3.20 -23.29 3.33
N VAL A 125 2.13 -22.61 2.90
CA VAL A 125 1.82 -21.26 3.38
C VAL A 125 1.52 -21.24 4.88
N LYS A 126 0.96 -22.32 5.45
CA LYS A 126 0.65 -22.38 6.89
C LYS A 126 1.88 -22.40 7.79
N ALA A 127 3.03 -22.84 7.29
CA ALA A 127 4.31 -22.81 8.00
C ALA A 127 5.18 -21.61 7.63
N TYR A 128 4.71 -20.74 6.72
CA TYR A 128 5.49 -19.63 6.19
C TYR A 128 5.18 -18.32 6.93
N ASP A 129 6.18 -17.70 7.51
CA ASP A 129 6.09 -16.44 8.27
C ASP A 129 6.17 -15.18 7.41
N GLY A 130 6.39 -15.30 6.08
CA GLY A 130 6.56 -14.17 5.17
C GLY A 130 7.97 -13.58 5.14
N SER A 131 9.00 -14.29 5.63
CA SER A 131 10.40 -13.81 5.67
C SER A 131 11.12 -13.80 4.33
N GLY A 132 10.57 -14.46 3.31
CA GLY A 132 11.15 -14.51 1.97
C GLY A 132 10.89 -13.23 1.15
N ASP A 133 11.10 -13.38 -0.15
CA ASP A 133 10.95 -12.27 -1.09
C ASP A 133 9.48 -12.01 -1.45
N TRP A 134 9.16 -10.72 -1.61
CA TRP A 134 7.84 -10.22 -1.99
C TRP A 134 7.93 -9.46 -3.30
N PHE A 135 6.90 -9.53 -4.12
CA PHE A 135 6.74 -8.72 -5.33
C PHE A 135 5.39 -8.01 -5.31
N LYS A 136 5.36 -6.78 -5.81
CA LYS A 136 4.13 -5.99 -5.87
C LYS A 136 3.33 -6.38 -7.11
N ILE A 137 2.02 -6.66 -6.96
CA ILE A 137 1.12 -6.97 -8.06
C ILE A 137 0.10 -5.86 -8.34
N PHE A 138 -0.05 -4.91 -7.42
CA PHE A 138 -1.03 -3.83 -7.57
C PHE A 138 -0.63 -2.61 -6.75
N GLN A 139 -0.98 -1.43 -7.27
CA GLN A 139 -0.99 -0.18 -6.54
C GLN A 139 -2.06 0.76 -7.12
N GLU A 140 -2.70 1.53 -6.26
CA GLU A 140 -3.60 2.61 -6.65
C GLU A 140 -3.40 3.83 -5.76
N GLY A 141 -3.67 5.01 -6.30
CA GLY A 141 -3.46 6.28 -5.59
C GLY A 141 -4.61 7.25 -5.85
N VAL A 142 -4.34 8.32 -6.59
CA VAL A 142 -5.33 9.36 -6.89
C VAL A 142 -6.21 8.97 -8.07
N CYS A 143 -7.53 9.00 -7.88
CA CYS A 143 -8.55 8.71 -8.89
C CYS A 143 -9.35 9.95 -9.31
N LYS A 144 -9.50 10.94 -8.44
CA LYS A 144 -10.28 12.14 -8.71
C LYS A 144 -9.33 13.34 -8.84
N GLN A 145 -8.99 13.67 -10.08
CA GLN A 145 -8.18 14.85 -10.37
C GLN A 145 -8.92 16.12 -9.95
N GLY A 146 -8.21 17.05 -9.28
CA GLY A 146 -8.79 18.30 -8.81
C GLY A 146 -9.57 18.22 -7.49
N ALA A 147 -9.84 17.02 -6.96
CA ALA A 147 -10.44 16.84 -5.64
C ALA A 147 -9.46 17.16 -4.51
N ASP A 148 -9.95 17.16 -3.28
CA ASP A 148 -9.13 17.43 -2.09
C ASP A 148 -8.13 16.30 -1.85
N PHE A 149 -6.84 16.62 -2.02
CA PHE A 149 -5.74 15.67 -1.86
C PHE A 149 -5.55 15.21 -0.41
N SER A 150 -6.04 15.97 0.55
CA SER A 150 -6.06 15.60 1.97
C SER A 150 -7.25 14.69 2.33
N ARG A 151 -8.16 14.41 1.38
CA ARG A 151 -9.39 13.67 1.60
C ARG A 151 -9.74 12.76 0.42
N ASP A 152 -10.67 13.21 -0.44
CA ASP A 152 -11.42 12.38 -1.38
C ASP A 152 -10.81 12.25 -2.78
N ALA A 153 -9.61 12.78 -3.02
CA ALA A 153 -8.88 12.56 -4.26
C ALA A 153 -8.46 11.09 -4.47
N TRP A 154 -8.34 10.33 -3.39
CA TRP A 154 -7.81 8.97 -3.39
C TRP A 154 -8.83 7.93 -3.83
N CYS A 155 -8.36 6.90 -4.57
CA CYS A 155 -9.20 5.81 -5.05
C CYS A 155 -9.87 5.04 -3.92
N THR A 156 -9.17 4.90 -2.79
CA THR A 156 -9.63 4.18 -1.60
C THR A 156 -10.68 4.92 -0.78
N TRP A 157 -10.77 6.26 -0.91
CA TRP A 157 -11.61 7.08 -0.06
C TRP A 157 -13.09 6.66 -0.09
N GLY A 158 -13.67 6.42 1.08
CA GLY A 158 -15.05 5.99 1.24
C GLY A 158 -15.33 4.54 0.83
N ARG A 159 -14.32 3.80 0.33
CA ARG A 159 -14.45 2.37 0.05
C ARG A 159 -14.18 1.52 1.30
N ASN A 160 -14.73 0.32 1.28
CA ASN A 160 -14.50 -0.67 2.33
C ASN A 160 -13.75 -1.92 1.83
N TRP A 161 -13.07 -1.82 0.69
CA TRP A 161 -12.36 -2.93 0.06
C TRP A 161 -11.13 -2.47 -0.72
N VAL A 162 -10.18 -3.39 -0.85
CA VAL A 162 -9.05 -3.34 -1.81
C VAL A 162 -9.09 -4.60 -2.66
N ALA A 163 -8.83 -4.50 -3.95
CA ALA A 163 -8.82 -5.61 -4.88
C ALA A 163 -7.57 -5.60 -5.76
N ALA A 164 -7.13 -6.79 -6.16
CA ALA A 164 -6.06 -6.96 -7.13
C ALA A 164 -6.30 -8.21 -7.98
N THR A 165 -5.93 -8.15 -9.25
CA THR A 165 -5.88 -9.33 -10.11
C THR A 165 -4.57 -10.07 -9.87
N ILE A 166 -4.65 -11.37 -9.57
CA ILE A 166 -3.47 -12.23 -9.55
C ILE A 166 -2.92 -12.32 -10.98
N PRO A 167 -1.67 -11.93 -11.26
CA PRO A 167 -1.17 -11.94 -12.64
C PRO A 167 -1.23 -13.35 -13.26
N LYS A 168 -1.65 -13.43 -14.53
CA LYS A 168 -1.86 -14.72 -15.23
C LYS A 168 -0.63 -15.64 -15.24
N ASN A 169 0.57 -15.06 -15.29
CA ASN A 169 1.82 -15.82 -15.32
C ASN A 169 2.38 -16.12 -13.94
N THR A 170 1.64 -15.84 -12.86
CA THR A 170 2.05 -16.24 -11.50
C THR A 170 2.23 -17.75 -11.45
N PRO A 171 3.40 -18.28 -11.07
CA PRO A 171 3.60 -19.72 -10.97
C PRO A 171 2.61 -20.37 -10.01
N ASN A 172 2.19 -21.60 -10.30
CA ASN A 172 1.38 -22.37 -9.37
C ASN A 172 2.11 -22.58 -8.05
N GLY A 173 1.37 -22.58 -6.96
CA GLY A 173 1.95 -22.75 -5.61
C GLY A 173 1.16 -22.04 -4.54
N GLU A 174 1.66 -22.09 -3.30
CA GLU A 174 1.03 -21.42 -2.18
C GLU A 174 1.73 -20.08 -1.88
N TYR A 175 0.91 -19.06 -1.60
CA TYR A 175 1.35 -17.69 -1.42
C TYR A 175 0.68 -17.02 -0.23
N LEU A 176 1.40 -16.08 0.36
CA LEU A 176 0.79 -14.97 1.10
C LEU A 176 0.47 -13.86 0.11
N VAL A 177 -0.75 -13.31 0.18
CA VAL A 177 -1.15 -12.09 -0.53
C VAL A 177 -1.41 -11.01 0.51
N ARG A 178 -0.53 -10.01 0.56
CA ARG A 178 -0.56 -8.91 1.51
C ARG A 178 -1.28 -7.73 0.89
N PHE A 179 -2.44 -7.41 1.42
CA PHE A 179 -3.22 -6.23 1.10
C PHE A 179 -2.90 -5.13 2.10
N GLU A 180 -2.73 -3.92 1.61
CA GLU A 180 -2.38 -2.77 2.43
C GLU A 180 -3.04 -1.49 1.95
N HIS A 181 -3.50 -0.68 2.88
CA HIS A 181 -3.77 0.73 2.71
C HIS A 181 -2.82 1.54 3.60
N VAL A 182 -2.25 2.63 3.06
CA VAL A 182 -1.32 3.49 3.81
C VAL A 182 -1.93 4.88 3.95
N GLY A 183 -2.34 5.23 5.18
CA GLY A 183 -2.77 6.58 5.51
C GLY A 183 -1.57 7.52 5.61
N ILE A 184 -1.48 8.51 4.71
CA ILE A 184 -0.34 9.44 4.65
C ILE A 184 -0.63 10.83 5.23
N HIS A 185 -1.77 11.01 5.89
CA HIS A 185 -2.15 12.28 6.51
C HIS A 185 -1.17 12.76 7.60
N ARG A 186 -0.40 11.84 8.21
CA ARG A 186 0.65 12.17 9.20
C ARG A 186 2.07 11.96 8.69
N SER A 187 2.27 11.77 7.40
CA SER A 187 3.61 11.59 6.82
C SER A 187 4.50 12.83 7.00
N HIS A 188 3.92 14.02 7.10
CA HIS A 188 4.67 15.26 7.36
C HIS A 188 5.38 15.30 8.72
N VAL A 189 5.05 14.38 9.63
CA VAL A 189 5.71 14.17 10.91
C VAL A 189 6.34 12.77 11.00
N ASN A 190 6.61 12.15 9.84
CA ASN A 190 7.19 10.81 9.71
C ASN A 190 6.36 9.69 10.38
N GLN A 191 5.02 9.80 10.31
CA GLN A 191 4.07 8.90 10.95
C GLN A 191 2.97 8.39 9.99
N PRO A 192 3.31 7.88 8.79
CA PRO A 192 2.32 7.21 7.97
C PRO A 192 1.75 6.00 8.72
N GLU A 193 0.51 5.65 8.40
CA GLU A 193 -0.26 4.61 9.08
C GLU A 193 -0.50 3.45 8.12
N HIS A 194 -0.01 2.26 8.49
CA HIS A 194 -0.11 1.06 7.67
C HIS A 194 -1.21 0.13 8.16
N TYR A 195 -2.19 -0.13 7.32
CA TYR A 195 -3.30 -1.04 7.56
C TYR A 195 -3.13 -2.24 6.63
N MET A 196 -2.61 -3.37 7.15
CA MET A 196 -2.33 -4.54 6.32
C MET A 196 -2.94 -5.81 6.91
N SER A 197 -3.22 -6.76 6.00
CA SER A 197 -3.59 -8.13 6.31
C SER A 197 -3.11 -9.08 5.23
N CYS A 198 -2.85 -10.34 5.56
CA CYS A 198 -2.41 -11.36 4.62
C CYS A 198 -3.47 -12.45 4.42
N VAL A 199 -3.81 -12.70 3.17
CA VAL A 199 -4.61 -13.84 2.72
C VAL A 199 -3.68 -15.03 2.43
N GLN A 200 -4.06 -16.23 2.83
CA GLN A 200 -3.41 -17.49 2.44
C GLN A 200 -4.08 -18.03 1.18
N VAL A 201 -3.33 -18.15 0.09
CA VAL A 201 -3.87 -18.65 -1.17
C VAL A 201 -3.03 -19.78 -1.76
N LYS A 202 -3.71 -20.64 -2.55
CA LYS A 202 -3.10 -21.58 -3.49
C LYS A 202 -3.43 -21.13 -4.90
N VAL A 203 -2.44 -20.67 -5.64
CA VAL A 203 -2.58 -20.26 -7.04
C VAL A 203 -2.58 -21.48 -7.94
N THR A 204 -3.55 -21.55 -8.84
CA THR A 204 -3.70 -22.59 -9.86
C THR A 204 -3.91 -21.94 -11.23
N GLY A 205 -3.73 -22.71 -12.31
CA GLY A 205 -3.91 -22.20 -13.67
C GLY A 205 -2.94 -21.07 -14.07
N GLY A 206 -1.82 -20.97 -13.35
CA GLY A 206 -0.81 -19.97 -13.60
C GLY A 206 0.21 -20.38 -14.65
N GLY A 207 1.16 -19.49 -14.89
CA GLY A 207 2.24 -19.67 -15.86
C GLY A 207 3.60 -19.96 -15.21
N THR A 208 4.65 -19.67 -15.96
CA THR A 208 6.05 -19.81 -15.56
C THR A 208 6.75 -18.46 -15.43
N GLY A 209 6.01 -17.40 -15.10
CA GLY A 209 6.58 -16.07 -14.96
C GLY A 209 7.62 -16.00 -13.87
N ALA A 210 8.54 -15.06 -13.99
CA ALA A 210 9.52 -14.73 -12.96
C ALA A 210 9.11 -13.40 -12.31
N PRO A 211 8.42 -13.44 -11.13
CA PRO A 211 7.99 -12.23 -10.47
C PRO A 211 9.16 -11.33 -10.06
N GLY A 212 8.94 -10.03 -10.10
CA GLY A 212 9.92 -9.04 -9.66
C GLY A 212 9.56 -7.64 -10.15
N PRO A 213 10.27 -6.61 -9.70
CA PRO A 213 11.39 -6.66 -8.76
C PRO A 213 10.96 -7.09 -7.34
N MET A 214 11.90 -7.73 -6.63
CA MET A 214 11.66 -8.27 -5.31
C MET A 214 11.97 -7.25 -4.21
N THR A 215 11.31 -7.43 -3.06
CA THR A 215 11.56 -6.69 -1.82
C THR A 215 11.34 -7.58 -0.60
N ARG A 216 11.59 -7.07 0.61
CA ARG A 216 11.36 -7.80 1.87
C ARG A 216 10.67 -6.93 2.91
N PHE A 217 9.91 -7.57 3.79
CA PHE A 217 9.35 -6.94 4.98
C PHE A 217 9.97 -7.57 6.25
N PRO A 218 10.59 -6.72 7.12
CA PRO A 218 10.88 -5.30 6.96
C PRO A 218 11.92 -5.01 5.87
N GLY A 219 12.04 -3.74 5.45
CA GLY A 219 13.02 -3.25 4.49
C GLY A 219 12.43 -2.55 3.26
N THR A 220 11.15 -2.85 2.93
CA THR A 220 10.43 -2.19 1.82
C THR A 220 10.17 -0.71 2.11
N TYR A 221 9.91 -0.36 3.35
CA TYR A 221 9.60 0.98 3.81
C TYR A 221 10.66 1.48 4.78
N LYS A 222 11.09 2.72 4.59
CA LYS A 222 12.09 3.38 5.44
C LYS A 222 11.58 4.75 5.87
N SER A 223 12.00 5.20 7.05
CA SER A 223 11.67 6.53 7.56
C SER A 223 12.21 7.66 6.68
N SER A 224 13.24 7.39 5.86
CA SER A 224 13.80 8.33 4.88
C SER A 224 13.03 8.39 3.55
N ASP A 225 12.07 7.49 3.31
CA ASP A 225 11.33 7.45 2.04
C ASP A 225 10.43 8.67 1.87
N SER A 226 10.21 9.09 0.62
CA SER A 226 9.42 10.28 0.30
C SER A 226 7.99 10.21 0.80
N TYR A 227 7.36 9.02 0.78
CA TYR A 227 6.00 8.88 1.28
C TYR A 227 5.89 9.12 2.80
N ALA A 228 6.97 8.88 3.55
CA ALA A 228 7.03 9.07 5.00
C ALA A 228 7.43 10.50 5.41
N ASN A 229 7.82 11.34 4.42
CA ASN A 229 8.25 12.73 4.60
C ASN A 229 7.45 13.66 3.67
N PHE A 230 6.18 13.41 3.53
CA PHE A 230 5.28 14.05 2.57
C PHE A 230 4.14 14.75 3.31
N SER A 231 3.67 15.90 2.81
CA SER A 231 2.49 16.58 3.35
C SER A 231 1.35 16.63 2.35
N VAL A 232 0.24 16.01 2.67
CA VAL A 232 -1.01 16.10 1.88
C VAL A 232 -1.63 17.50 1.93
N TYR A 233 -1.20 18.36 2.84
CA TYR A 233 -1.75 19.70 3.10
C TYR A 233 -1.06 20.81 2.32
N ASN A 234 0.10 20.56 1.70
CA ASN A 234 0.94 21.58 1.06
C ASN A 234 0.67 21.76 -0.43
N GLY A 235 -0.52 21.39 -0.91
CA GLY A 235 -0.90 21.55 -2.30
C GLY A 235 -0.27 20.54 -3.29
N TYR A 236 0.43 19.53 -2.80
CA TYR A 236 0.94 18.44 -3.64
C TYR A 236 -0.19 17.66 -4.30
N LYS A 237 0.06 17.18 -5.53
CA LYS A 237 -0.91 16.42 -6.33
C LYS A 237 -0.32 15.09 -6.85
N THR A 238 0.93 14.79 -6.50
CA THR A 238 1.64 13.60 -6.96
C THR A 238 1.71 12.58 -5.83
N VAL A 239 1.40 11.33 -6.12
CA VAL A 239 1.47 10.23 -5.17
C VAL A 239 2.95 9.88 -4.91
N PRO A 240 3.42 9.93 -3.65
CA PRO A 240 4.74 9.44 -3.30
C PRO A 240 4.71 7.91 -3.20
N TRP A 241 4.95 7.24 -4.31
CA TRP A 241 4.94 5.78 -4.37
C TRP A 241 6.03 5.17 -3.50
N SER A 242 5.73 4.03 -2.90
CA SER A 242 6.65 3.26 -2.04
C SER A 242 6.83 1.84 -2.56
N GLY A 243 7.96 1.23 -2.22
CA GLY A 243 8.29 -0.14 -2.60
C GLY A 243 8.62 -0.29 -4.08
N PRO A 244 8.80 -1.54 -4.57
CA PRO A 244 9.21 -1.82 -5.94
C PRO A 244 8.12 -1.51 -6.97
N ALA A 245 8.47 -1.52 -8.25
CA ALA A 245 7.51 -1.44 -9.35
C ALA A 245 6.53 -2.64 -9.32
N VAL A 246 5.35 -2.42 -9.91
CA VAL A 246 4.34 -3.49 -10.03
C VAL A 246 4.77 -4.52 -11.08
N TRP A 247 4.73 -5.79 -10.74
CA TRP A 247 4.86 -6.88 -11.69
C TRP A 247 3.51 -7.20 -12.33
N SER A 248 3.41 -7.01 -13.63
CA SER A 248 2.19 -7.22 -14.42
C SER A 248 2.00 -8.67 -14.92
N GLY A 249 2.93 -9.57 -14.59
CA GLY A 249 2.96 -10.92 -15.14
C GLY A 249 3.72 -11.04 -16.47
N SER A 250 4.31 -9.97 -16.97
CA SER A 250 5.13 -9.97 -18.19
C SER A 250 6.61 -9.84 -17.80
N GLY A 251 7.46 -10.60 -18.46
CA GLY A 251 8.92 -10.50 -18.33
C GLY A 251 9.55 -11.47 -17.35
N THR A 252 10.82 -11.80 -17.61
CA THR A 252 11.75 -12.41 -16.66
C THR A 252 12.13 -11.36 -15.63
N GLY A 253 11.99 -11.64 -14.34
CA GLY A 253 12.37 -10.74 -13.25
C GLY A 253 13.85 -10.35 -13.33
N GLY A 254 14.14 -9.22 -13.90
CA GLY A 254 15.51 -8.76 -14.12
C GLY A 254 15.64 -7.52 -14.97
N SER A 255 14.56 -6.77 -15.20
CA SER A 255 14.69 -5.47 -15.84
C SER A 255 14.07 -4.40 -14.95
N SER A 256 14.86 -3.38 -14.64
CA SER A 256 14.38 -2.06 -14.19
C SER A 256 13.10 -1.68 -14.94
N PRO A 257 12.22 -0.89 -14.35
CA PRO A 257 10.96 -0.54 -14.95
C PRO A 257 11.19 0.01 -16.34
N THR A 258 10.81 -0.76 -17.36
CA THR A 258 10.63 -0.21 -18.69
C THR A 258 9.43 0.71 -18.54
N THR A 259 9.70 1.97 -18.49
CA THR A 259 8.78 3.07 -18.69
C THR A 259 7.69 2.67 -19.67
N SER A 260 6.43 2.71 -19.22
CA SER A 260 5.32 3.01 -20.10
C SER A 260 5.77 4.13 -21.03
N THR A 261 5.71 3.91 -22.32
CA THR A 261 5.96 4.77 -23.46
C THR A 261 6.65 6.09 -23.08
N PRO A 262 7.91 6.28 -23.46
CA PRO A 262 8.51 7.61 -23.33
C PRO A 262 7.57 8.57 -24.08
N PRO A 263 7.23 9.72 -23.53
CA PRO A 263 6.90 10.83 -24.41
C PRO A 263 8.02 10.92 -25.44
N PRO A 264 7.73 11.30 -26.69
CA PRO A 264 8.68 11.23 -27.79
C PRO A 264 10.03 11.76 -27.31
N THR A 265 11.06 10.97 -27.50
CA THR A 265 12.45 11.32 -27.23
C THR A 265 12.67 12.69 -27.86
N SER A 266 12.60 13.74 -27.08
CA SER A 266 13.30 14.93 -27.47
C SER A 266 14.79 14.55 -27.39
N THR A 267 15.37 14.22 -28.50
CA THR A 267 16.79 14.32 -28.69
C THR A 267 17.17 15.72 -28.23
N GLY A 268 17.60 15.82 -26.97
CA GLY A 268 18.08 17.08 -26.40
C GLY A 268 19.24 17.53 -27.25
N ASN A 269 18.99 18.57 -27.98
CA ASN A 269 20.05 19.31 -28.63
C ASN A 269 21.05 19.71 -27.54
N PRO A 270 22.39 19.50 -27.70
CA PRO A 270 23.37 19.98 -26.72
C PRO A 270 23.26 21.49 -26.65
N GLY A 271 22.63 22.03 -25.62
CA GLY A 271 22.48 23.48 -25.44
C GLY A 271 21.19 23.95 -24.76
N THR A 272 20.23 23.08 -24.48
CA THR A 272 18.98 23.51 -23.84
C THR A 272 19.03 23.22 -22.33
N CYS A 273 19.05 24.26 -21.50
CA CYS A 273 18.97 24.13 -20.05
C CYS A 273 17.62 23.57 -19.57
N ALA A 274 17.62 22.95 -18.40
CA ALA A 274 16.40 22.46 -17.78
C ALA A 274 15.42 23.61 -17.49
N ALA A 275 14.13 23.37 -17.71
CA ALA A 275 13.10 24.33 -17.38
C ALA A 275 13.00 24.53 -15.85
N LEU A 276 12.36 25.61 -15.42
CA LEU A 276 12.07 25.84 -14.00
C LEU A 276 11.39 24.61 -13.41
N PHE A 277 11.83 24.16 -12.25
CA PHE A 277 11.46 22.91 -11.56
C PHE A 277 11.93 21.61 -12.26
N GLY A 278 12.65 21.68 -13.37
CA GLY A 278 13.27 20.53 -14.01
C GLY A 278 14.53 20.05 -13.26
N GLN A 279 14.87 18.76 -13.41
CA GLN A 279 16.11 18.23 -12.86
C GLN A 279 17.32 18.78 -13.61
N CYS A 280 18.35 19.19 -12.83
CA CYS A 280 19.58 19.81 -13.36
C CYS A 280 20.84 19.19 -12.75
N GLY A 281 20.75 18.06 -12.02
CA GLY A 281 21.90 17.39 -11.43
C GLY A 281 21.52 16.25 -10.50
N GLY A 282 22.53 15.59 -9.94
CA GLY A 282 22.44 14.45 -9.04
C GLY A 282 23.36 13.31 -9.46
N SER A 283 23.65 12.37 -8.57
CA SER A 283 24.48 11.21 -8.87
C SER A 283 23.85 10.36 -9.99
N GLY A 284 24.60 10.10 -11.06
CA GLY A 284 24.11 9.36 -12.24
C GLY A 284 23.22 10.17 -13.21
N TRP A 285 23.08 11.49 -13.02
CA TRP A 285 22.32 12.34 -13.92
C TRP A 285 23.06 12.57 -15.25
N ALA A 286 22.46 12.14 -16.36
CA ALA A 286 23.01 12.27 -17.70
C ALA A 286 22.42 13.46 -18.51
N GLY A 287 21.51 14.23 -17.91
CA GLY A 287 20.89 15.41 -18.56
C GLY A 287 21.70 16.69 -18.42
N THR A 288 21.04 17.82 -18.72
CA THR A 288 21.68 19.15 -18.64
C THR A 288 21.96 19.59 -17.19
N ASN A 289 23.07 20.29 -16.95
CA ASN A 289 23.44 20.81 -15.61
C ASN A 289 23.09 22.30 -15.46
N CYS A 290 22.39 22.90 -16.40
CA CYS A 290 22.00 24.30 -16.37
C CYS A 290 20.46 24.44 -16.26
N CYS A 291 20.04 25.60 -15.76
CA CYS A 291 18.62 25.98 -15.65
C CYS A 291 18.32 27.10 -16.66
N ALA A 292 17.22 26.95 -17.42
CA ALA A 292 16.74 28.01 -18.29
C ALA A 292 16.20 29.21 -17.48
N GLN A 293 15.71 28.95 -16.28
CA GLN A 293 15.28 29.95 -15.28
C GLN A 293 15.65 29.45 -13.90
N GLY A 294 16.08 30.35 -13.00
CA GLY A 294 16.47 30.02 -11.63
C GLY A 294 17.86 29.45 -11.51
N THR A 295 18.16 28.79 -10.44
CA THR A 295 19.47 28.22 -10.11
C THR A 295 19.31 26.71 -9.81
N CYS A 296 20.27 25.89 -10.26
CA CYS A 296 20.30 24.48 -9.96
C CYS A 296 20.66 24.29 -8.48
N LYS A 297 19.67 23.88 -7.67
CA LYS A 297 19.83 23.62 -6.22
C LYS A 297 19.84 22.15 -5.93
N VAL A 298 20.82 21.71 -5.15
CA VAL A 298 20.94 20.33 -4.68
C VAL A 298 19.84 20.07 -3.65
N SER A 299 18.97 19.08 -3.91
CA SER A 299 17.96 18.61 -2.97
C SER A 299 18.44 17.37 -2.19
N ASN A 300 19.20 16.49 -2.85
CA ASN A 300 19.88 15.33 -2.26
C ASN A 300 20.98 14.82 -3.20
N GLU A 301 21.71 13.78 -2.80
CA GLU A 301 22.81 13.18 -3.58
C GLU A 301 22.41 12.80 -5.02
N TRP A 302 21.14 12.42 -5.22
CA TRP A 302 20.64 11.87 -6.50
C TRP A 302 19.82 12.87 -7.32
N TYR A 303 19.50 14.05 -6.76
CA TYR A 303 18.58 14.99 -7.39
C TYR A 303 18.91 16.45 -7.08
N SER A 304 19.09 17.26 -8.13
CA SER A 304 19.16 18.71 -8.07
C SER A 304 18.09 19.31 -8.97
N GLN A 305 17.50 20.44 -8.59
CA GLN A 305 16.36 21.05 -9.27
C GLN A 305 16.61 22.53 -9.57
N CYS A 306 16.10 22.98 -10.69
CA CYS A 306 16.06 24.40 -11.04
C CYS A 306 15.02 25.14 -10.22
N LEU A 307 15.44 26.04 -9.31
CA LEU A 307 14.58 26.83 -8.41
C LEU A 307 14.92 28.31 -8.52
#